data_f4d4220104c5dbd7afa0bc67b89fd028
#
_entry.id   f4d4220104c5dbd7afa0bc67b89fd028
#
_cell.length_a   1.000
_cell.length_b   1.000
_cell.length_c   1.000
_cell.angle_alpha   90.00
_cell.angle_beta   90.00
_cell.angle_gamma   90.00
#
_symmetry.space_group_name_H-M   'P 1'
#
loop_
_entity.id
_entity.type
_entity.pdbx_description
1 polymer ?
#
loop_
_entity_poly.entity_id
_entity_poly.type
_entity_poly.pdbx_seq_one_letter_code
_entity_poly.pdbx_strand_id
1 'polypeptide(L)'
;GASSCGILIKGGNYIENLADIDTVVLDKTGTITMGVPQIDHIETIDGVGDKEMILLAASAEMHSVHPLAVAVQKYVNAKGWQTPPHASSETVVARGMKAVVPPFENYEGGDILVGSRRFMTEEGVGGMPAVDNKTWGKNLLYIAKNGQYLGFLTIQDPIRPGMKKTLNRMRRL
;
A
#
# COMPACT_ATOMS: atom_id res chain seq x y z
N GLY A 1 -21.32 30.44 -7.34
CA GLY A 1 -20.61 30.81 -6.11
C GLY A 1 -19.85 29.66 -5.49
N ALA A 2 -19.10 29.88 -4.39
CA ALA A 2 -18.29 28.82 -3.75
C ALA A 2 -19.08 27.56 -3.40
N SER A 3 -20.34 27.70 -2.98
CA SER A 3 -21.24 26.58 -2.65
C SER A 3 -21.52 25.65 -3.84
N SER A 4 -21.57 26.18 -5.06
CA SER A 4 -21.73 25.35 -6.27
C SER A 4 -20.50 24.50 -6.59
N CYS A 5 -19.36 24.80 -5.98
CA CYS A 5 -18.11 24.04 -6.05
C CYS A 5 -17.88 23.13 -4.83
N GLY A 6 -18.91 22.96 -3.96
CA GLY A 6 -18.79 22.17 -2.74
C GLY A 6 -17.98 22.84 -1.61
N ILE A 7 -17.78 24.17 -1.67
CA ILE A 7 -17.02 24.92 -0.68
C ILE A 7 -18.00 25.72 0.19
N LEU A 8 -17.99 25.48 1.50
CA LEU A 8 -18.75 26.25 2.48
C LEU A 8 -17.84 27.30 3.12
N ILE A 9 -18.22 28.59 2.97
CA ILE A 9 -17.51 29.71 3.58
C ILE A 9 -18.41 30.30 4.67
N LYS A 10 -17.91 30.40 5.90
CA LYS A 10 -18.68 30.78 7.10
C LYS A 10 -18.97 32.28 7.23
N GLY A 11 -18.38 33.14 6.36
CA GLY A 11 -18.60 34.58 6.39
C GLY A 11 -17.76 35.32 5.35
N GLY A 12 -18.18 36.55 4.98
CA GLY A 12 -17.52 37.38 3.95
C GLY A 12 -16.08 37.77 4.32
N ASN A 13 -15.82 38.02 5.60
CA ASN A 13 -14.49 38.32 6.12
C ASN A 13 -13.44 37.22 5.83
N TYR A 14 -13.87 35.96 5.75
CA TYR A 14 -12.95 34.87 5.39
C TYR A 14 -12.56 34.90 3.90
N ILE A 15 -13.43 35.44 3.04
CA ILE A 15 -13.11 35.64 1.61
C ILE A 15 -12.11 36.77 1.45
N GLU A 16 -12.28 37.86 2.19
CA GLU A 16 -11.36 38.99 2.19
C GLU A 16 -9.96 38.54 2.66
N ASN A 17 -9.89 37.83 3.79
CA ASN A 17 -8.62 37.28 4.30
C ASN A 17 -7.94 36.32 3.33
N LEU A 18 -8.70 35.58 2.50
CA LEU A 18 -8.12 34.68 1.48
C LEU A 18 -7.36 35.44 0.39
N ALA A 19 -7.70 36.72 0.16
CA ALA A 19 -7.00 37.56 -0.82
C ALA A 19 -5.58 37.96 -0.36
N ASP A 20 -5.36 37.97 0.96
CA ASP A 20 -4.09 38.41 1.58
C ASP A 20 -3.17 37.24 1.95
N ILE A 21 -3.55 35.97 1.60
CA ILE A 21 -2.75 34.78 1.90
C ILE A 21 -1.54 34.72 0.96
N ASP A 22 -0.35 34.63 1.53
CA ASP A 22 0.91 34.39 0.84
C ASP A 22 1.44 32.96 1.01
N THR A 23 0.93 32.23 2.01
CA THR A 23 1.41 30.90 2.35
C THR A 23 0.24 29.94 2.55
N VAL A 24 0.31 28.75 1.92
CA VAL A 24 -0.67 27.68 2.08
C VAL A 24 0.02 26.41 2.56
N VAL A 25 -0.38 25.90 3.72
CA VAL A 25 0.07 24.63 4.26
C VAL A 25 -0.94 23.55 3.90
N LEU A 26 -0.47 22.51 3.20
CA LEU A 26 -1.32 21.41 2.74
C LEU A 26 -0.93 20.11 3.44
N ASP A 27 -1.94 19.40 3.96
CA ASP A 27 -1.74 18.01 4.38
C ASP A 27 -1.50 17.12 3.16
N LYS A 28 -0.71 16.07 3.35
CA LYS A 28 -0.37 15.13 2.27
C LYS A 28 -1.51 14.12 2.05
N THR A 29 -1.80 13.33 3.10
CA THR A 29 -2.66 12.15 2.97
C THR A 29 -4.14 12.54 2.91
N GLY A 30 -4.81 12.14 1.83
CA GLY A 30 -6.23 12.47 1.60
C GLY A 30 -6.48 13.89 1.09
N THR A 31 -5.47 14.78 1.08
CA THR A 31 -5.53 16.14 0.52
C THR A 31 -4.79 16.21 -0.81
N ILE A 32 -3.46 16.09 -0.80
CA ILE A 32 -2.63 16.01 -2.01
C ILE A 32 -2.79 14.65 -2.69
N THR A 33 -2.92 13.60 -1.90
CA THR A 33 -3.13 12.22 -2.35
C THR A 33 -4.60 11.81 -2.25
N MET A 34 -4.92 10.66 -2.80
CA MET A 34 -6.29 10.11 -2.79
C MET A 34 -6.72 9.61 -1.41
N GLY A 35 -5.77 9.35 -0.49
CA GLY A 35 -6.03 8.70 0.80
C GLY A 35 -6.37 7.21 0.68
N VAL A 36 -6.08 6.62 -0.47
CA VAL A 36 -6.38 5.21 -0.77
C VAL A 36 -5.11 4.53 -1.28
N PRO A 37 -4.36 3.84 -0.41
CA PRO A 37 -3.17 3.10 -0.81
C PRO A 37 -3.47 2.09 -1.91
N GLN A 38 -2.57 1.97 -2.87
CA GLN A 38 -2.65 1.06 -4.01
C GLN A 38 -1.29 0.40 -4.24
N ILE A 39 -1.30 -0.82 -4.80
CA ILE A 39 -0.08 -1.46 -5.28
C ILE A 39 0.44 -0.66 -6.48
N ASP A 40 1.68 -0.18 -6.37
CA ASP A 40 2.38 0.60 -7.40
C ASP A 40 3.31 -0.29 -8.24
N HIS A 41 4.01 -1.22 -7.58
CA HIS A 41 4.95 -2.12 -8.24
C HIS A 41 4.95 -3.49 -7.56
N ILE A 42 5.20 -4.51 -8.37
CA ILE A 42 5.30 -5.91 -7.96
C ILE A 42 6.64 -6.42 -8.48
N GLU A 43 7.41 -7.06 -7.63
CA GLU A 43 8.67 -7.70 -7.99
C GLU A 43 8.74 -9.09 -7.36
N THR A 44 8.90 -10.11 -8.19
CA THR A 44 9.02 -11.52 -7.80
C THR A 44 10.38 -12.07 -8.20
N ILE A 45 10.85 -13.09 -7.49
CA ILE A 45 12.02 -13.88 -7.92
C ILE A 45 11.67 -14.75 -9.13
N ASP A 46 12.70 -15.21 -9.84
CA ASP A 46 12.52 -16.14 -10.97
C ASP A 46 11.76 -17.41 -10.55
N GLY A 47 10.80 -17.79 -11.38
CA GLY A 47 9.96 -18.98 -11.16
C GLY A 47 8.73 -18.75 -10.27
N VAL A 48 8.55 -17.58 -9.70
CA VAL A 48 7.36 -17.20 -8.92
C VAL A 48 6.50 -16.22 -9.72
N GLY A 49 5.23 -16.57 -9.90
CA GLY A 49 4.27 -15.69 -10.58
C GLY A 49 3.72 -14.61 -9.65
N ASP A 50 3.50 -13.40 -10.20
CA ASP A 50 2.89 -12.28 -9.46
C ASP A 50 1.56 -12.67 -8.80
N LYS A 51 0.72 -13.44 -9.52
CA LYS A 51 -0.59 -13.89 -9.00
C LYS A 51 -0.41 -14.76 -7.77
N GLU A 52 0.50 -15.74 -7.79
CA GLU A 52 0.77 -16.60 -6.64
C GLU A 52 1.17 -15.78 -5.42
N MET A 53 2.19 -14.94 -5.57
CA MET A 53 2.71 -14.13 -4.45
C MET A 53 1.66 -13.20 -3.87
N ILE A 54 0.87 -12.54 -4.72
CA ILE A 54 -0.19 -11.62 -4.28
C ILE A 54 -1.31 -12.37 -3.55
N LEU A 55 -1.71 -13.55 -4.03
CA LEU A 55 -2.74 -14.36 -3.39
C LEU A 55 -2.28 -14.90 -2.04
N LEU A 56 -1.02 -15.30 -1.91
CA LEU A 56 -0.43 -15.70 -0.62
C LEU A 56 -0.41 -14.52 0.37
N ALA A 57 0.00 -13.33 -0.08
CA ALA A 57 -0.04 -12.13 0.74
C ALA A 57 -1.47 -11.76 1.15
N ALA A 58 -2.42 -11.82 0.21
CA ALA A 58 -3.82 -11.55 0.48
C ALA A 58 -4.44 -12.52 1.49
N SER A 59 -4.09 -13.80 1.40
CA SER A 59 -4.51 -14.82 2.36
C SER A 59 -4.00 -14.52 3.76
N ALA A 60 -2.70 -14.24 3.90
CA ALA A 60 -2.09 -13.90 5.18
C ALA A 60 -2.72 -12.65 5.83
N GLU A 61 -3.04 -11.64 5.03
CA GLU A 61 -3.57 -10.35 5.46
C GLU A 61 -5.12 -10.27 5.42
N MET A 62 -5.83 -11.38 5.23
CA MET A 62 -7.27 -11.43 4.98
C MET A 62 -8.11 -10.70 6.05
N HIS A 63 -7.70 -10.76 7.30
CA HIS A 63 -8.39 -10.14 8.43
C HIS A 63 -7.73 -8.85 8.93
N SER A 64 -6.68 -8.41 8.27
CA SER A 64 -5.95 -7.20 8.63
C SER A 64 -6.67 -5.96 8.13
N VAL A 65 -6.83 -4.97 9.02
CA VAL A 65 -7.36 -3.63 8.69
C VAL A 65 -6.25 -2.63 8.34
N HIS A 66 -5.01 -3.09 8.30
CA HIS A 66 -3.87 -2.24 7.97
C HIS A 66 -4.00 -1.71 6.53
N PRO A 67 -3.68 -0.44 6.26
CA PRO A 67 -3.81 0.14 4.91
C PRO A 67 -3.10 -0.64 3.80
N LEU A 68 -1.96 -1.27 4.10
CA LEU A 68 -1.23 -2.11 3.14
C LEU A 68 -2.01 -3.39 2.80
N ALA A 69 -2.60 -4.04 3.79
CA ALA A 69 -3.46 -5.22 3.61
C ALA A 69 -4.69 -4.87 2.77
N VAL A 70 -5.34 -3.74 3.08
CA VAL A 70 -6.49 -3.26 2.30
C VAL A 70 -6.11 -3.01 0.84
N ALA A 71 -4.92 -2.48 0.56
CA ALA A 71 -4.43 -2.28 -0.81
C ALA A 71 -4.26 -3.61 -1.56
N VAL A 72 -3.72 -4.64 -0.90
CA VAL A 72 -3.57 -5.99 -1.47
C VAL A 72 -4.94 -6.61 -1.78
N GLN A 73 -5.88 -6.56 -0.83
CA GLN A 73 -7.24 -7.09 -1.03
C GLN A 73 -7.98 -6.37 -2.18
N LYS A 74 -7.87 -5.05 -2.26
CA LYS A 74 -8.46 -4.28 -3.37
C LYS A 74 -7.87 -4.67 -4.72
N TYR A 75 -6.58 -4.91 -4.78
CA TYR A 75 -5.92 -5.35 -6.02
C TYR A 75 -6.42 -6.72 -6.46
N VAL A 76 -6.51 -7.69 -5.54
CA VAL A 76 -7.05 -9.04 -5.80
C VAL A 76 -8.48 -8.95 -6.33
N ASN A 77 -9.34 -8.17 -5.67
CA ASN A 77 -10.73 -7.97 -6.09
C ASN A 77 -10.84 -7.31 -7.48
N ALA A 78 -10.01 -6.31 -7.77
CA ALA A 78 -9.98 -5.62 -9.07
C ALA A 78 -9.54 -6.54 -10.22
N LYS A 79 -8.73 -7.57 -9.92
CA LYS A 79 -8.34 -8.62 -10.89
C LYS A 79 -9.38 -9.72 -11.03
N GLY A 80 -10.43 -9.72 -10.23
CA GLY A 80 -11.43 -10.80 -10.20
C GLY A 80 -10.89 -12.10 -9.61
N TRP A 81 -9.79 -12.05 -8.85
CA TRP A 81 -9.22 -13.22 -8.20
C TRP A 81 -9.91 -13.48 -6.87
N GLN A 82 -9.86 -14.74 -6.42
CA GLN A 82 -10.36 -15.13 -5.11
C GLN A 82 -9.20 -15.32 -4.15
N THR A 83 -9.26 -14.65 -3.00
CA THR A 83 -8.28 -14.84 -1.94
C THR A 83 -8.42 -16.24 -1.35
N PRO A 84 -7.37 -17.08 -1.34
CA PRO A 84 -7.45 -18.40 -0.73
C PRO A 84 -7.58 -18.28 0.79
N PRO A 85 -8.33 -19.18 1.45
CA PRO A 85 -8.39 -19.21 2.90
C PRO A 85 -7.02 -19.61 3.49
N HIS A 86 -6.71 -19.15 4.70
CA HIS A 86 -5.59 -19.66 5.49
C HIS A 86 -6.08 -20.63 6.57
N ALA A 87 -5.22 -21.56 6.97
CA ALA A 87 -5.50 -22.49 8.07
C ALA A 87 -5.30 -21.81 9.43
N SER A 88 -4.30 -20.92 9.51
CA SER A 88 -4.02 -20.09 10.68
C SER A 88 -3.37 -18.80 10.25
N SER A 89 -3.54 -17.74 11.06
CA SER A 89 -2.80 -16.49 10.90
C SER A 89 -2.50 -15.88 12.26
N GLU A 90 -1.34 -15.24 12.36
CA GLU A 90 -0.87 -14.56 13.56
C GLU A 90 -0.31 -13.18 13.18
N THR A 91 -0.77 -12.16 13.88
CA THR A 91 -0.23 -10.81 13.73
C THR A 91 0.98 -10.63 14.63
N VAL A 92 2.12 -10.31 14.06
CA VAL A 92 3.31 -9.89 14.80
C VAL A 92 3.32 -8.37 14.85
N VAL A 93 2.97 -7.82 16.04
CA VAL A 93 2.73 -6.38 16.24
C VAL A 93 3.87 -5.53 15.70
N ALA A 94 3.53 -4.52 14.89
CA ALA A 94 4.44 -3.58 14.24
C ALA A 94 5.50 -4.21 13.30
N ARG A 95 5.31 -5.47 12.86
CA ARG A 95 6.28 -6.22 12.05
C ARG A 95 5.68 -6.82 10.80
N GLY A 96 4.59 -7.57 10.92
CA GLY A 96 3.94 -8.27 9.83
C GLY A 96 3.00 -9.36 10.28
N MET A 97 2.73 -10.29 9.37
CA MET A 97 1.84 -11.41 9.55
C MET A 97 2.56 -12.72 9.27
N LYS A 98 2.22 -13.75 10.05
CA LYS A 98 2.51 -15.16 9.77
C LYS A 98 1.21 -15.85 9.43
N ALA A 99 1.21 -16.71 8.43
CA ALA A 99 0.03 -17.50 8.09
C ALA A 99 0.43 -18.86 7.52
N VAL A 100 -0.42 -19.86 7.72
CA VAL A 100 -0.33 -21.15 7.06
C VAL A 100 -1.42 -21.17 5.99
N VAL A 101 -1.02 -21.20 4.73
CA VAL A 101 -1.92 -21.20 3.57
C VAL A 101 -1.92 -22.61 2.96
N PRO A 102 -3.09 -23.29 2.92
CA PRO A 102 -3.20 -24.59 2.24
C PRO A 102 -2.97 -24.46 0.74
N PRO A 103 -2.68 -25.57 0.02
CA PRO A 103 -2.65 -25.56 -1.43
C PRO A 103 -3.96 -25.00 -2.02
N PHE A 104 -3.85 -24.20 -3.09
CA PHE A 104 -4.98 -23.58 -3.76
C PHE A 104 -4.71 -23.44 -5.26
N GLU A 105 -5.75 -23.55 -6.08
CA GLU A 105 -5.60 -23.58 -7.55
C GLU A 105 -4.50 -24.58 -7.98
N ASN A 106 -3.46 -24.09 -8.66
CA ASN A 106 -2.30 -24.87 -9.07
C ASN A 106 -1.04 -24.51 -8.25
N TYR A 107 -1.21 -23.85 -7.10
CA TYR A 107 -0.11 -23.40 -6.25
C TYR A 107 0.01 -24.24 -4.99
N GLU A 108 1.24 -24.52 -4.60
CA GLU A 108 1.53 -25.10 -3.30
C GLU A 108 1.40 -23.99 -2.24
N GLY A 109 0.62 -24.26 -1.22
CA GLY A 109 0.58 -23.41 -0.03
C GLY A 109 1.90 -23.45 0.74
N GLY A 110 1.84 -23.10 2.02
CA GLY A 110 2.99 -23.17 2.92
C GLY A 110 2.91 -22.18 4.06
N ASP A 111 4.02 -22.06 4.78
CA ASP A 111 4.20 -21.07 5.82
C ASP A 111 4.55 -19.73 5.18
N ILE A 112 3.66 -18.76 5.32
CA ILE A 112 3.76 -17.47 4.65
C ILE A 112 4.12 -16.39 5.68
N LEU A 113 5.12 -15.57 5.33
CA LEU A 113 5.48 -14.36 6.04
C LEU A 113 5.20 -13.16 5.15
N VAL A 114 4.52 -12.16 5.71
CA VAL A 114 4.22 -10.88 5.03
C VAL A 114 4.60 -9.75 5.97
N GLY A 115 5.44 -8.83 5.55
CA GLY A 115 5.82 -7.73 6.43
C GLY A 115 7.03 -6.92 6.00
N SER A 116 7.63 -6.24 6.97
CA SER A 116 8.80 -5.39 6.75
C SER A 116 10.06 -6.22 6.48
N ARG A 117 11.07 -5.60 5.86
CA ARG A 117 12.38 -6.22 5.68
C ARG A 117 12.99 -6.68 7.00
N ARG A 118 12.85 -5.85 8.05
CA ARG A 118 13.33 -6.19 9.39
C ARG A 118 12.69 -7.49 9.89
N PHE A 119 11.39 -7.64 9.71
CA PHE A 119 10.66 -8.86 10.08
C PHE A 119 11.20 -10.08 9.34
N MET A 120 11.42 -9.99 8.02
CA MET A 120 12.02 -11.08 7.25
C MET A 120 13.41 -11.49 7.77
N THR A 121 14.24 -10.50 8.16
CA THR A 121 15.58 -10.76 8.72
C THR A 121 15.49 -11.44 10.08
N GLU A 122 14.60 -11.01 10.96
CA GLU A 122 14.38 -11.58 12.29
C GLU A 122 13.85 -13.02 12.23
N GLU A 123 13.03 -13.33 11.24
CA GLU A 123 12.52 -14.68 10.98
C GLU A 123 13.53 -15.58 10.18
N GLY A 124 14.70 -15.06 9.84
CA GLY A 124 15.74 -15.83 9.16
C GLY A 124 15.43 -16.19 7.71
N VAL A 125 14.65 -15.36 7.01
CA VAL A 125 14.29 -15.60 5.60
C VAL A 125 15.53 -15.60 4.71
N GLY A 126 15.72 -16.69 3.98
CA GLY A 126 16.79 -16.83 3.01
C GLY A 126 16.50 -16.13 1.68
N GLY A 127 17.56 -15.81 0.91
CA GLY A 127 17.42 -15.25 -0.43
C GLY A 127 17.02 -13.78 -0.50
N MET A 128 17.05 -13.05 0.63
CA MET A 128 16.72 -11.62 0.65
C MET A 128 17.70 -10.80 -0.21
N PRO A 129 17.21 -9.95 -1.12
CA PRO A 129 18.09 -9.11 -1.93
C PRO A 129 18.85 -8.09 -1.08
N ALA A 130 19.98 -7.58 -1.57
CA ALA A 130 20.64 -6.43 -0.98
C ALA A 130 19.70 -5.22 -0.92
N VAL A 131 19.97 -4.29 0.01
CA VAL A 131 19.18 -3.04 0.07
C VAL A 131 19.48 -2.22 -1.18
N ASP A 132 18.45 -1.98 -1.99
CA ASP A 132 18.55 -1.11 -3.17
C ASP A 132 18.08 0.31 -2.82
N ASN A 133 18.89 1.30 -3.18
CA ASN A 133 18.56 2.72 -3.02
C ASN A 133 17.32 3.15 -3.83
N LYS A 134 16.94 2.39 -4.87
CA LYS A 134 15.73 2.65 -5.67
C LYS A 134 14.42 2.44 -4.90
N THR A 135 14.48 1.67 -3.83
CA THR A 135 13.31 1.38 -2.97
C THR A 135 13.26 2.26 -1.74
N TRP A 136 14.24 3.13 -1.53
CA TRP A 136 14.27 4.01 -0.37
C TRP A 136 13.04 4.94 -0.34
N GLY A 137 12.45 5.07 0.84
CA GLY A 137 11.27 5.94 1.08
C GLY A 137 9.94 5.38 0.57
N LYS A 138 9.93 4.18 0.00
CA LYS A 138 8.70 3.49 -0.40
C LYS A 138 8.18 2.58 0.71
N ASN A 139 6.87 2.42 0.78
CA ASN A 139 6.26 1.41 1.63
C ASN A 139 6.40 0.04 0.95
N LEU A 140 7.32 -0.76 1.43
CA LEU A 140 7.63 -2.09 0.92
C LEU A 140 6.97 -3.15 1.81
N LEU A 141 6.27 -4.06 1.17
CA LEU A 141 5.72 -5.26 1.79
C LEU A 141 6.44 -6.46 1.20
N TYR A 142 7.27 -7.12 1.99
CA TYR A 142 8.00 -8.31 1.60
C TYR A 142 7.18 -9.56 1.86
N ILE A 143 7.34 -10.56 0.98
CA ILE A 143 6.63 -11.83 1.06
C ILE A 143 7.66 -12.97 1.01
N ALA A 144 7.49 -13.93 1.91
CA ALA A 144 8.27 -15.16 1.94
C ALA A 144 7.37 -16.38 2.12
N LYS A 145 7.81 -17.52 1.60
CA LYS A 145 7.14 -18.82 1.72
C LYS A 145 8.16 -19.87 2.19
N ASN A 146 7.82 -20.63 3.23
CA ASN A 146 8.68 -21.69 3.79
C ASN A 146 10.12 -21.22 4.07
N GLY A 147 10.25 -20.00 4.63
CA GLY A 147 11.55 -19.41 4.97
C GLY A 147 12.36 -18.88 3.77
N GLN A 148 11.81 -18.85 2.56
CA GLN A 148 12.46 -18.33 1.36
C GLN A 148 11.74 -17.09 0.85
N TYR A 149 12.51 -16.08 0.48
CA TYR A 149 12.00 -14.85 -0.12
C TYR A 149 11.35 -15.13 -1.48
N LEU A 150 10.15 -14.57 -1.69
CA LEU A 150 9.43 -14.64 -2.97
C LEU A 150 9.46 -13.34 -3.76
N GLY A 151 9.45 -12.21 -3.08
CA GLY A 151 9.36 -10.91 -3.72
C GLY A 151 8.86 -9.81 -2.78
N PHE A 152 8.57 -8.65 -3.34
CA PHE A 152 7.98 -7.54 -2.61
C PHE A 152 6.93 -6.79 -3.43
N LEU A 153 6.08 -6.06 -2.72
CA LEU A 153 5.15 -5.09 -3.28
C LEU A 153 5.57 -3.69 -2.82
N THR A 154 5.48 -2.70 -3.71
CA THR A 154 5.47 -1.30 -3.28
C THR A 154 4.03 -0.80 -3.24
N ILE A 155 3.68 -0.10 -2.17
CA ILE A 155 2.35 0.44 -1.96
C ILE A 155 2.47 1.93 -1.78
N GLN A 156 1.72 2.69 -2.59
CA GLN A 156 1.71 4.15 -2.56
C GLN A 156 0.27 4.67 -2.49
N ASP A 157 0.12 5.83 -1.90
CA ASP A 157 -1.11 6.61 -1.97
C ASP A 157 -0.98 7.58 -3.15
N PRO A 158 -1.70 7.37 -4.26
CA PRO A 158 -1.52 8.14 -5.48
C PRO A 158 -1.89 9.60 -5.29
N ILE A 159 -1.14 10.48 -5.93
CA ILE A 159 -1.46 11.91 -5.98
C ILE A 159 -2.78 12.12 -6.75
N ARG A 160 -3.64 12.97 -6.22
CA ARG A 160 -4.91 13.30 -6.89
C ARG A 160 -4.70 13.80 -8.31
N PRO A 161 -5.51 13.34 -9.28
CA PRO A 161 -5.49 13.88 -10.64
C PRO A 161 -5.65 15.40 -10.63
N GLY A 162 -4.81 16.09 -11.38
CA GLY A 162 -4.85 17.56 -11.46
C GLY A 162 -4.15 18.31 -10.32
N MET A 163 -3.71 17.66 -9.24
CA MET A 163 -3.06 18.32 -8.09
C MET A 163 -1.83 19.15 -8.50
N LYS A 164 -0.97 18.62 -9.37
CA LYS A 164 0.18 19.35 -9.91
C LYS A 164 -0.24 20.68 -10.60
N LYS A 165 -1.32 20.64 -11.39
CA LYS A 165 -1.88 21.83 -12.06
C LYS A 165 -2.42 22.82 -11.03
N THR A 166 -3.10 22.34 -10.01
CA THR A 166 -3.65 23.17 -8.92
C THR A 166 -2.52 23.86 -8.15
N LEU A 167 -1.49 23.14 -7.71
CA LEU A 167 -0.34 23.71 -7.00
C LEU A 167 0.42 24.74 -7.84
N ASN A 168 0.61 24.47 -9.14
CA ASN A 168 1.25 25.40 -10.05
C ASN A 168 0.41 26.68 -10.26
N ARG A 169 -0.93 26.56 -10.20
CA ARG A 169 -1.82 27.71 -10.29
C ARG A 169 -1.76 28.55 -9.01
N MET A 170 -1.77 27.92 -7.85
CA MET A 170 -1.64 28.61 -6.55
C MET A 170 -0.32 29.39 -6.43
N ARG A 171 0.78 28.88 -6.98
CA ARG A 171 2.08 29.58 -6.98
C ARG A 171 2.14 30.83 -7.87
N ARG A 172 1.14 31.05 -8.71
CA ARG A 172 1.08 32.19 -9.66
C ARG A 172 0.11 33.28 -9.20
N LEU A 173 -0.62 33.03 -8.15
CA LEU A 173 -1.49 33.99 -7.50
C LEU A 173 -0.72 34.81 -6.49
#